data_b2551cecb2bf5d6b3ac4eede3c6aa1f1
#
_entry.id   b2551cecb2bf5d6b3ac4eede3c6aa1f1
#
_cell.length_a   1.000
_cell.length_b   1.000
_cell.length_c   1.000
_cell.angle_alpha   90.00
_cell.angle_beta   90.00
_cell.angle_gamma   90.00
#
_symmetry.space_group_name_H-M   'P 1'
#
loop_
_entity.id
_entity.type
_entity.pdbx_description
1 polymer ?
#
loop_
_entity_poly.entity_id
_entity_poly.type
_entity_poly.pdbx_seq_one_letter_code
_entity_poly.pdbx_strand_id
1 'polypeptide(L)'
;MFDYIYKVYGPCEGEITLECNPDDVTDDFCHALARLPVNRVSMGAQTFSDARLRFLHRRHSAAEVVTAVERLRRADIRNISLDLMFGFPGETPADWQADIDNALQLHPKHLSAYSLMYEEGTPLHRMLTRGEVEEIDEDVSLHMYDMLIDLSLIHI
;
A
#
# COMPACT_ATOMS: atom_id res chain seq x y z
N MET A 1 3.43 -24.83 -7.59
CA MET A 1 3.82 -24.45 -6.22
C MET A 1 2.76 -24.87 -5.20
N PHE A 2 1.52 -24.39 -5.26
CA PHE A 2 0.45 -24.72 -4.31
C PHE A 2 0.16 -26.22 -4.25
N ASP A 3 0.09 -26.93 -5.38
CA ASP A 3 -0.12 -28.39 -5.41
C ASP A 3 0.94 -29.16 -4.60
N TYR A 4 2.19 -28.70 -4.67
CA TYR A 4 3.28 -29.29 -3.88
C TYR A 4 3.14 -28.99 -2.39
N ILE A 5 2.82 -27.76 -2.04
CA ILE A 5 2.59 -27.33 -0.65
C ILE A 5 1.43 -28.15 -0.05
N TYR A 6 0.32 -28.24 -0.77
CA TYR A 6 -0.86 -28.97 -0.31
C TYR A 6 -0.64 -30.47 -0.22
N LYS A 7 0.23 -31.02 -1.06
CA LYS A 7 0.62 -32.42 -0.97
C LYS A 7 1.42 -32.73 0.30
N VAL A 8 2.23 -31.76 0.76
CA VAL A 8 3.12 -31.94 1.92
C VAL A 8 2.41 -31.59 3.23
N TYR A 9 1.66 -30.49 3.25
CA TYR A 9 1.10 -29.89 4.47
C TYR A 9 -0.43 -29.98 4.56
N GLY A 10 -1.09 -30.48 3.53
CA GLY A 10 -2.54 -30.42 3.40
C GLY A 10 -3.06 -29.08 2.86
N PRO A 11 -4.35 -28.99 2.51
CA PRO A 11 -4.97 -27.75 2.05
C PRO A 11 -4.98 -26.71 3.17
N CYS A 12 -4.74 -25.45 2.79
CA CYS A 12 -4.89 -24.30 3.69
C CYS A 12 -6.36 -23.87 3.73
N GLU A 13 -6.97 -23.85 4.91
CA GLU A 13 -8.33 -23.33 5.13
C GLU A 13 -8.33 -21.86 5.57
N GLY A 14 -7.15 -21.27 5.78
CA GLY A 14 -6.95 -19.91 6.25
C GLY A 14 -6.76 -18.88 5.14
N GLU A 15 -6.14 -17.78 5.51
CA GLU A 15 -5.81 -16.69 4.61
C GLU A 15 -4.57 -17.05 3.78
N ILE A 16 -4.70 -16.84 2.47
CA ILE A 16 -3.60 -16.91 1.52
C ILE A 16 -3.49 -15.54 0.86
N THR A 17 -2.49 -14.77 1.27
CA THR A 17 -2.25 -13.42 0.80
C THR A 17 -1.23 -13.40 -0.34
N LEU A 18 -1.52 -12.58 -1.35
CA LEU A 18 -0.57 -12.20 -2.39
C LEU A 18 -0.31 -10.71 -2.31
N GLU A 19 0.98 -10.34 -2.33
CA GLU A 19 1.41 -8.94 -2.42
C GLU A 19 1.63 -8.56 -3.88
N CYS A 20 1.18 -7.37 -4.27
CA CYS A 20 1.36 -6.86 -5.62
C CYS A 20 1.46 -5.33 -5.65
N ASN A 21 1.91 -4.79 -6.79
CA ASN A 21 1.81 -3.36 -7.08
C ASN A 21 0.57 -3.09 -7.95
N PRO A 22 0.03 -1.86 -7.92
CA PRO A 22 -1.13 -1.51 -8.76
C PRO A 22 -0.93 -1.78 -10.26
N ASP A 23 0.27 -1.49 -10.79
CA ASP A 23 0.62 -1.71 -12.19
C ASP A 23 0.75 -3.20 -12.58
N ASP A 24 0.88 -4.10 -11.63
CA ASP A 24 0.88 -5.55 -11.88
C ASP A 24 -0.55 -6.08 -12.08
N VAL A 25 -1.60 -5.38 -11.60
CA VAL A 25 -2.99 -5.83 -11.62
C VAL A 25 -3.60 -5.60 -13.00
N THR A 26 -3.22 -6.44 -13.95
CA THR A 26 -3.80 -6.52 -15.29
C THR A 26 -4.95 -7.52 -15.34
N ASP A 27 -5.71 -7.54 -16.44
CA ASP A 27 -6.77 -8.54 -16.64
C ASP A 27 -6.18 -9.97 -16.68
N ASP A 28 -5.01 -10.15 -17.30
CA ASP A 28 -4.30 -11.44 -17.33
C ASP A 28 -3.84 -11.86 -15.92
N PHE A 29 -3.35 -10.92 -15.11
CA PHE A 29 -3.04 -11.16 -13.71
C PHE A 29 -4.27 -11.63 -12.94
N CYS A 30 -5.40 -10.95 -13.09
CA CYS A 30 -6.66 -11.31 -12.45
C CYS A 30 -7.16 -12.70 -12.88
N HIS A 31 -7.06 -13.02 -14.18
CA HIS A 31 -7.38 -14.36 -14.68
C HIS A 31 -6.46 -15.45 -14.13
N ALA A 32 -5.17 -15.15 -13.95
CA ALA A 32 -4.23 -16.09 -13.33
C ALA A 32 -4.54 -16.25 -11.83
N LEU A 33 -4.83 -15.15 -11.13
CA LEU A 33 -5.16 -15.12 -9.71
C LEU A 33 -6.40 -15.95 -9.39
N ALA A 34 -7.42 -15.89 -10.24
CA ALA A 34 -8.66 -16.66 -10.08
C ALA A 34 -8.45 -18.21 -10.13
N ARG A 35 -7.29 -18.68 -10.58
CA ARG A 35 -6.91 -20.09 -10.61
C ARG A 35 -6.07 -20.52 -9.40
N LEU A 36 -5.74 -19.58 -8.53
CA LEU A 36 -4.93 -19.78 -7.35
C LEU A 36 -5.82 -19.76 -6.09
N PRO A 37 -5.44 -20.41 -5.02
CA PRO A 37 -6.18 -20.38 -3.77
C PRO A 37 -5.96 -19.08 -2.97
N VAL A 38 -5.62 -17.99 -3.65
CA VAL A 38 -5.42 -16.67 -3.06
C VAL A 38 -6.77 -16.05 -2.73
N ASN A 39 -6.95 -15.64 -1.49
CA ASN A 39 -8.21 -15.05 -1.01
C ASN A 39 -8.03 -13.64 -0.40
N ARG A 40 -6.78 -13.13 -0.35
CA ARG A 40 -6.44 -11.77 0.04
C ARG A 40 -5.35 -11.21 -0.86
N VAL A 41 -5.46 -9.92 -1.18
CA VAL A 41 -4.39 -9.16 -1.86
C VAL A 41 -3.98 -7.99 -0.99
N SER A 42 -2.66 -7.83 -0.74
CA SER A 42 -2.06 -6.61 -0.17
C SER A 42 -1.42 -5.83 -1.30
N MET A 43 -1.85 -4.60 -1.49
CA MET A 43 -1.43 -3.79 -2.63
C MET A 43 -0.72 -2.52 -2.18
N GLY A 44 0.52 -2.36 -2.63
CA GLY A 44 1.37 -1.21 -2.32
C GLY A 44 0.93 0.07 -3.04
N ALA A 45 -0.14 0.72 -2.57
CA ALA A 45 -0.61 2.00 -3.09
C ALA A 45 0.37 3.15 -2.78
N GLN A 46 0.94 3.14 -1.60
CA GLN A 46 1.92 4.07 -1.02
C GLN A 46 1.33 5.47 -0.77
N THR A 47 0.79 6.15 -1.75
CA THR A 47 0.18 7.47 -1.68
C THR A 47 -0.75 7.66 -2.89
N PHE A 48 -1.67 8.61 -2.81
CA PHE A 48 -2.48 9.06 -3.95
C PHE A 48 -1.94 10.36 -4.58
N SER A 49 -0.72 10.76 -4.21
CA SER A 49 -0.01 11.86 -4.85
C SER A 49 0.94 11.34 -5.93
N ASP A 50 0.64 11.63 -7.19
CA ASP A 50 1.53 11.26 -8.32
C ASP A 50 2.94 11.87 -8.19
N ALA A 51 3.07 13.00 -7.51
CA ALA A 51 4.39 13.61 -7.24
C ALA A 51 5.20 12.73 -6.27
N ARG A 52 4.59 12.23 -5.20
CA ARG A 52 5.23 11.35 -4.22
C ARG A 52 5.49 9.96 -4.81
N LEU A 53 4.58 9.45 -5.65
CA LEU A 53 4.81 8.19 -6.40
C LEU A 53 6.05 8.30 -7.30
N ARG A 54 6.22 9.40 -8.01
CA ARG A 54 7.44 9.66 -8.80
C ARG A 54 8.70 9.78 -7.93
N PHE A 55 8.59 10.42 -6.77
CA PHE A 55 9.68 10.50 -5.80
C PHE A 55 10.13 9.12 -5.32
N LEU A 56 9.19 8.21 -5.08
CA LEU A 56 9.46 6.80 -4.74
C LEU A 56 9.89 5.95 -5.95
N HIS A 57 10.02 6.52 -7.13
CA HIS A 57 10.25 5.78 -8.38
C HIS A 57 9.20 4.69 -8.65
N ARG A 58 7.97 4.90 -8.21
CA ARG A 58 6.85 3.99 -8.53
C ARG A 58 6.44 4.16 -9.98
N ARG A 59 6.05 3.04 -10.61
CA ARG A 59 5.62 3.01 -12.01
C ARG A 59 4.16 3.36 -12.19
N HIS A 60 3.35 3.14 -11.15
CA HIS A 60 1.92 3.40 -11.16
C HIS A 60 1.58 4.85 -10.78
N SER A 61 0.40 5.27 -11.15
CA SER A 61 -0.26 6.52 -10.76
C SER A 61 -1.36 6.27 -9.72
N ALA A 62 -1.84 7.33 -9.08
CA ALA A 62 -2.99 7.26 -8.18
C ALA A 62 -4.25 6.69 -8.85
N ALA A 63 -4.49 7.03 -10.13
CA ALA A 63 -5.62 6.49 -10.90
C ALA A 63 -5.50 4.98 -11.15
N GLU A 64 -4.29 4.45 -11.28
CA GLU A 64 -4.05 3.02 -11.44
C GLU A 64 -4.32 2.24 -10.16
N VAL A 65 -4.15 2.83 -8.97
CA VAL A 65 -4.57 2.24 -7.69
C VAL A 65 -6.08 1.96 -7.72
N VAL A 66 -6.89 2.96 -8.11
CA VAL A 66 -8.34 2.83 -8.21
C VAL A 66 -8.72 1.72 -9.20
N THR A 67 -8.13 1.75 -10.39
CA THR A 67 -8.37 0.76 -11.44
C THR A 67 -8.01 -0.66 -10.99
N ALA A 68 -6.89 -0.81 -10.27
CA ALA A 68 -6.43 -2.10 -9.75
C ALA A 68 -7.43 -2.67 -8.73
N VAL A 69 -7.92 -1.86 -7.79
CA VAL A 69 -8.95 -2.28 -6.82
C VAL A 69 -10.22 -2.74 -7.54
N GLU A 70 -10.68 -2.01 -8.56
CA GLU A 70 -11.84 -2.38 -9.34
C GLU A 70 -11.64 -3.71 -10.10
N ARG A 71 -10.45 -3.93 -10.68
CA ARG A 71 -10.12 -5.19 -11.37
C ARG A 71 -10.11 -6.37 -10.41
N LEU A 72 -9.48 -6.23 -9.25
CA LEU A 72 -9.47 -7.26 -8.22
C LEU A 72 -10.89 -7.63 -7.77
N ARG A 73 -11.75 -6.64 -7.55
CA ARG A 73 -13.16 -6.89 -7.18
C ARG A 73 -13.96 -7.60 -8.26
N ARG A 74 -13.73 -7.24 -9.54
CA ARG A 74 -14.34 -7.95 -10.67
C ARG A 74 -13.87 -9.41 -10.77
N ALA A 75 -12.66 -9.70 -10.30
CA ALA A 75 -12.11 -11.05 -10.18
C ALA A 75 -12.52 -11.76 -8.86
N ASP A 76 -13.51 -11.22 -8.13
CA ASP A 76 -14.05 -11.70 -6.86
C ASP A 76 -13.06 -11.68 -5.68
N ILE A 77 -11.94 -10.98 -5.79
CA ILE A 77 -11.05 -10.68 -4.67
C ILE A 77 -11.61 -9.49 -3.90
N ARG A 78 -12.23 -9.77 -2.76
CA ARG A 78 -12.87 -8.74 -1.91
C ARG A 78 -12.06 -8.38 -0.68
N ASN A 79 -11.16 -9.26 -0.25
CA ASN A 79 -10.24 -9.01 0.86
C ASN A 79 -8.99 -8.30 0.32
N ILE A 80 -9.07 -6.97 0.25
CA ILE A 80 -8.01 -6.10 -0.27
C ILE A 80 -7.47 -5.27 0.90
N SER A 81 -6.16 -5.34 1.12
CA SER A 81 -5.38 -4.44 1.96
C SER A 81 -4.69 -3.41 1.08
N LEU A 82 -4.67 -2.16 1.51
CA LEU A 82 -3.87 -1.12 0.88
C LEU A 82 -2.74 -0.71 1.83
N ASP A 83 -1.52 -0.63 1.29
CA ASP A 83 -0.37 -0.19 2.04
C ASP A 83 -0.07 1.26 1.66
N LEU A 84 -0.03 2.14 2.67
CA LEU A 84 0.23 3.56 2.56
C LEU A 84 1.55 3.92 3.22
N MET A 85 2.15 5.01 2.77
CA MET A 85 3.32 5.62 3.40
C MET A 85 3.03 7.08 3.75
N PHE A 86 3.56 7.55 4.86
CA PHE A 86 3.53 8.95 5.29
C PHE A 86 4.91 9.42 5.74
N GLY A 87 5.07 10.71 5.98
CA GLY A 87 6.33 11.29 6.41
C GLY A 87 7.27 11.64 5.25
N PHE A 88 6.71 11.92 4.07
CA PHE A 88 7.50 12.39 2.93
C PHE A 88 8.08 13.78 3.17
N PRO A 89 9.23 14.12 2.55
CA PRO A 89 9.75 15.47 2.59
C PRO A 89 8.70 16.51 2.20
N GLY A 90 8.45 17.47 3.09
CA GLY A 90 7.46 18.52 2.89
C GLY A 90 5.99 18.11 2.92
N GLU A 91 5.69 16.89 3.34
CA GLU A 91 4.31 16.43 3.53
C GLU A 91 3.67 17.14 4.71
N THR A 92 2.39 17.48 4.55
CA THR A 92 1.59 18.09 5.62
C THR A 92 0.55 17.09 6.16
N PRO A 93 0.05 17.28 7.40
CA PRO A 93 -1.07 16.49 7.90
C PRO A 93 -2.32 16.51 7.01
N ALA A 94 -2.54 17.63 6.29
CA ALA A 94 -3.65 17.72 5.34
C ALA A 94 -3.44 16.84 4.10
N ASP A 95 -2.20 16.71 3.63
CA ASP A 95 -1.85 15.80 2.53
C ASP A 95 -2.05 14.34 2.95
N TRP A 96 -1.61 14.01 4.16
CA TRP A 96 -1.79 12.67 4.73
C TRP A 96 -3.27 12.33 4.92
N GLN A 97 -4.08 13.27 5.42
CA GLN A 97 -5.52 13.10 5.52
C GLN A 97 -6.16 12.81 4.15
N ALA A 98 -5.72 13.52 3.11
CA ALA A 98 -6.22 13.27 1.75
C ALA A 98 -5.87 11.87 1.25
N ASP A 99 -4.67 11.36 1.54
CA ASP A 99 -4.28 9.98 1.20
C ASP A 99 -5.14 8.95 1.94
N ILE A 100 -5.40 9.16 3.23
CA ILE A 100 -6.31 8.34 4.03
C ILE A 100 -7.72 8.35 3.44
N ASP A 101 -8.27 9.52 3.15
CA ASP A 101 -9.62 9.68 2.62
C ASP A 101 -9.78 8.98 1.26
N ASN A 102 -8.79 9.12 0.38
CA ASN A 102 -8.77 8.43 -0.91
C ASN A 102 -8.72 6.90 -0.74
N ALA A 103 -7.92 6.41 0.19
CA ALA A 103 -7.85 4.98 0.49
C ALA A 103 -9.18 4.46 1.02
N LEU A 104 -9.83 5.17 1.95
CA LEU A 104 -11.11 4.79 2.54
C LEU A 104 -12.25 4.78 1.53
N GLN A 105 -12.25 5.71 0.55
CA GLN A 105 -13.23 5.71 -0.55
C GLN A 105 -13.18 4.42 -1.38
N LEU A 106 -12.05 3.73 -1.39
CA LEU A 106 -11.91 2.44 -2.03
C LEU A 106 -12.41 1.27 -1.16
N HIS A 107 -12.92 1.52 0.04
CA HIS A 107 -13.46 0.51 0.96
C HIS A 107 -12.57 -0.74 1.10
N PRO A 108 -11.28 -0.61 1.43
CA PRO A 108 -10.42 -1.75 1.69
C PRO A 108 -10.88 -2.48 2.96
N LYS A 109 -10.47 -3.73 3.11
CA LYS A 109 -10.70 -4.49 4.34
C LYS A 109 -9.65 -4.19 5.41
N HIS A 110 -8.50 -3.68 4.99
CA HIS A 110 -7.39 -3.35 5.87
C HIS A 110 -6.54 -2.22 5.25
N LEU A 111 -5.98 -1.37 6.09
CA LEU A 111 -4.95 -0.40 5.75
C LEU A 111 -3.69 -0.72 6.56
N SER A 112 -2.56 -0.84 5.88
CA SER A 112 -1.23 -0.80 6.50
C SER A 112 -0.64 0.58 6.25
N ALA A 113 -0.05 1.20 7.25
CA ALA A 113 0.62 2.48 7.06
C ALA A 113 2.00 2.47 7.69
N TYR A 114 2.96 3.00 6.94
CA TYR A 114 4.38 2.99 7.30
C TYR A 114 4.94 4.40 7.21
N SER A 115 5.72 4.81 8.21
CA SER A 115 6.53 6.02 8.10
C SER A 115 7.67 5.82 7.10
N LEU A 116 7.96 6.83 6.29
CA LEU A 116 9.12 6.83 5.40
C LEU A 116 10.40 6.80 6.23
N MET A 117 11.27 5.81 5.98
CA MET A 117 12.52 5.65 6.67
C MET A 117 13.72 5.92 5.76
N TYR A 118 14.74 6.57 6.29
CA TYR A 118 15.99 6.90 5.59
C TYR A 118 17.09 5.90 5.95
N GLU A 119 16.94 4.67 5.47
CA GLU A 119 17.88 3.59 5.77
C GLU A 119 19.25 3.83 5.14
N GLU A 120 20.30 3.60 5.90
CA GLU A 120 21.68 3.74 5.45
C GLU A 120 21.97 2.89 4.20
N GLY A 121 22.71 3.43 3.25
CA GLY A 121 23.03 2.78 1.98
C GLY A 121 21.98 2.93 0.89
N THR A 122 20.77 3.43 1.19
CA THR A 122 19.72 3.67 0.19
C THR A 122 19.96 4.96 -0.62
N PRO A 123 19.35 5.10 -1.81
CA PRO A 123 19.36 6.37 -2.53
C PRO A 123 18.76 7.52 -1.71
N LEU A 124 17.68 7.28 -0.99
CA LEU A 124 16.98 8.27 -0.19
C LEU A 124 17.87 8.79 0.95
N HIS A 125 18.58 7.90 1.65
CA HIS A 125 19.54 8.30 2.68
C HIS A 125 20.69 9.16 2.10
N ARG A 126 21.14 8.85 0.88
CA ARG A 126 22.15 9.69 0.19
C ARG A 126 21.62 11.10 -0.14
N MET A 127 20.34 11.21 -0.51
CA MET A 127 19.71 12.53 -0.74
C MET A 127 19.65 13.32 0.57
N LEU A 128 19.28 12.68 1.67
CA LEU A 128 19.26 13.30 3.00
C LEU A 128 20.65 13.80 3.40
N THR A 129 21.68 12.96 3.31
CA THR A 129 23.07 13.33 3.69
C THR A 129 23.65 14.43 2.82
N ARG A 130 23.14 14.64 1.60
CA ARG A 130 23.53 15.74 0.71
C ARG A 130 22.69 17.01 0.91
N GLY A 131 21.69 16.97 1.79
CA GLY A 131 20.76 18.08 1.97
C GLY A 131 19.84 18.34 0.77
N GLU A 132 19.64 17.33 -0.09
CA GLU A 132 18.70 17.37 -1.23
C GLU A 132 17.25 17.22 -0.78
N VAL A 133 17.04 16.56 0.36
CA VAL A 133 15.77 16.40 1.06
C VAL A 133 15.99 16.60 2.55
N GLU A 134 14.92 16.95 3.25
CA GLU A 134 14.87 17.05 4.70
C GLU A 134 13.88 16.02 5.24
N GLU A 135 14.18 15.43 6.39
CA GLU A 135 13.20 14.62 7.11
C GLU A 135 12.05 15.53 7.58
N ILE A 136 10.87 14.93 7.64
CA ILE A 136 9.72 15.60 8.24
C ILE A 136 10.01 15.85 9.74
N ASP A 137 9.49 16.95 10.25
CA ASP A 137 9.57 17.25 11.68
C ASP A 137 8.93 16.12 12.51
N GLU A 138 9.57 15.78 13.65
CA GLU A 138 9.14 14.67 14.50
C GLU A 138 7.72 14.88 15.06
N ASP A 139 7.39 16.11 15.47
CA ASP A 139 6.06 16.44 16.00
C ASP A 139 4.99 16.30 14.90
N VAL A 140 5.32 16.66 13.67
CA VAL A 140 4.43 16.48 12.51
C VAL A 140 4.25 15.00 12.19
N SER A 141 5.34 14.21 12.20
CA SER A 141 5.27 12.77 11.98
C SER A 141 4.45 12.07 13.07
N LEU A 142 4.62 12.45 14.32
CA LEU A 142 3.84 11.93 15.43
C LEU A 142 2.36 12.28 15.28
N HIS A 143 2.03 13.51 14.90
CA HIS A 143 0.65 13.91 14.63
C HIS A 143 0.01 13.08 13.51
N MET A 144 0.74 12.81 12.42
CA MET A 144 0.26 11.93 11.34
C MET A 144 0.00 10.50 11.83
N TYR A 145 0.84 10.00 12.75
CA TYR A 145 0.62 8.70 13.39
C TYR A 145 -0.63 8.70 14.28
N ASP A 146 -0.84 9.75 15.06
CA ASP A 146 -2.05 9.89 15.89
C ASP A 146 -3.33 9.91 15.04
N MET A 147 -3.31 10.55 13.87
CA MET A 147 -4.42 10.51 12.91
C MET A 147 -4.80 9.09 12.50
N LEU A 148 -3.82 8.17 12.36
CA LEU A 148 -4.09 6.76 12.09
C LEU A 148 -4.73 6.04 13.27
N ILE A 149 -4.27 6.33 14.49
CA ILE A 149 -4.83 5.74 15.71
C ILE A 149 -6.29 6.15 15.85
N ASP A 150 -6.57 7.44 15.71
CA ASP A 150 -7.94 7.96 15.80
C ASP A 150 -8.85 7.33 14.75
N LEU A 151 -8.36 7.17 13.53
CA LEU A 151 -9.10 6.49 12.46
C LEU A 151 -9.37 5.02 12.80
N SER A 152 -8.39 4.29 13.34
CA SER A 152 -8.54 2.87 13.67
C SER A 152 -9.55 2.65 14.80
N LEU A 153 -9.63 3.57 15.75
CA LEU A 153 -10.61 3.52 16.87
C LEU A 153 -12.06 3.79 16.41
N ILE A 154 -12.23 4.45 15.28
CA ILE A 154 -13.56 4.76 14.71
C ILE A 154 -14.11 3.61 13.86
N HIS A 155 -13.24 2.75 13.34
CA HIS A 155 -13.58 1.76 12.30
C HIS A 155 -13.39 0.29 12.73
N ILE A 156 -13.11 0.03 14.00
CA ILE A 156 -13.02 -1.32 14.58
C ILE A 156 -14.40 -1.75 15.12
#